data_5f5ef7fc36d215829189b57baa09d6f7
#
_entry.id   5f5ef7fc36d215829189b57baa09d6f7
#
_cell.length_a   1.000
_cell.length_b   1.000
_cell.length_c   1.000
_cell.angle_alpha   90.00
_cell.angle_beta   90.00
_cell.angle_gamma   90.00
#
_symmetry.space_group_name_H-M   'P 1'
#
loop_
_entity.id
_entity.type
_entity.pdbx_description
1 polymer ?
#
loop_
_entity_poly.entity_id
_entity_poly.type
_entity_poly.pdbx_seq_one_letter_code
_entity_poly.pdbx_strand_id
1 'polypeptide(L)'
;MPDFFNTTKLQPIIETLDINQDKPNTGYPAAGTRNISACIGNNVCPFANFNTAEFAKKIEKAVFPNDLHFKIALTGCSNDCGKARMHDFGIIGMTMPQYDPLRCVNCQACVKGCKSLSVNALRVENCKIVRDEEKCIGCGVCVTKCPTRAFTRSKKKYYKLTIMGRTGKRNPRLGEDFLIWADEESIIKIILNTYKFVEKYIDPAAPGGKEHIGYIIDRVGFEEYKKWALEDVELMPETIVKQCVYWSGIHFDR
;
A
#
# COMPACT_ATOMS: atom_id res chain seq x y z
N MET A 1 7.01 6.06 41.20
CA MET A 1 6.91 5.94 39.70
C MET A 1 6.08 4.71 39.41
N PRO A 2 4.98 4.79 38.69
CA PRO A 2 4.23 3.59 38.37
C PRO A 2 5.04 2.75 37.34
N ASP A 3 5.11 1.46 37.61
CA ASP A 3 5.84 0.47 36.85
C ASP A 3 5.13 0.29 35.47
N PHE A 4 5.55 1.04 34.48
CA PHE A 4 5.00 0.99 33.10
C PHE A 4 5.39 -0.29 32.34
N PHE A 5 6.20 -1.17 32.90
CA PHE A 5 6.70 -2.38 32.27
C PHE A 5 6.19 -3.69 32.90
N ASN A 6 5.07 -3.65 33.62
CA ASN A 6 4.48 -4.90 34.11
C ASN A 6 3.80 -5.66 32.97
N THR A 7 4.58 -6.48 32.25
CA THR A 7 4.15 -7.31 31.11
C THR A 7 3.15 -8.39 31.50
N THR A 8 3.01 -8.71 32.79
CA THR A 8 2.05 -9.72 33.29
C THR A 8 0.59 -9.32 33.08
N LYS A 9 0.29 -8.04 32.88
CA LYS A 9 -1.08 -7.57 32.58
C LYS A 9 -1.43 -7.59 31.08
N LEU A 10 -0.46 -7.77 30.19
CA LEU A 10 -0.67 -7.85 28.74
C LEU A 10 -0.94 -9.27 28.25
N GLN A 11 -0.52 -10.29 28.98
CA GLN A 11 -0.73 -11.70 28.61
C GLN A 11 -2.21 -12.05 28.38
N PRO A 12 -3.16 -11.71 29.26
CA PRO A 12 -4.57 -12.01 29.03
C PRO A 12 -5.15 -11.33 27.80
N ILE A 13 -4.63 -10.15 27.44
CA ILE A 13 -5.08 -9.40 26.24
C ILE A 13 -4.54 -10.06 24.97
N ILE A 14 -3.34 -10.58 25.02
CA ILE A 14 -2.72 -11.31 23.89
C ILE A 14 -3.43 -12.64 23.67
N GLU A 15 -3.80 -13.35 24.73
CA GLU A 15 -4.56 -14.60 24.66
C GLU A 15 -5.99 -14.40 24.15
N THR A 16 -6.65 -13.28 24.53
CA THR A 16 -8.01 -12.96 24.05
C THR A 16 -8.05 -12.44 22.61
N LEU A 17 -6.95 -11.96 22.07
CA LEU A 17 -6.89 -11.46 20.68
C LEU A 17 -6.76 -12.58 19.64
N ASP A 18 -6.70 -13.83 20.04
CA ASP A 18 -6.68 -15.01 19.15
C ASP A 18 -5.59 -14.97 18.07
N ILE A 19 -4.47 -14.32 18.40
CA ILE A 19 -3.37 -14.07 17.45
C ILE A 19 -2.61 -15.37 17.11
N ASN A 20 -2.81 -16.45 17.88
CA ASN A 20 -2.01 -17.66 17.80
C ASN A 20 -2.77 -18.98 17.57
N GLN A 21 -4.09 -19.00 17.50
CA GLN A 21 -4.83 -20.27 17.48
C GLN A 21 -4.76 -21.05 16.17
N ASP A 22 -4.47 -20.38 15.05
CA ASP A 22 -4.35 -21.06 13.74
C ASP A 22 -2.91 -21.21 13.23
N LYS A 23 -1.91 -20.94 14.09
CA LYS A 23 -0.51 -21.05 13.66
C LYS A 23 0.04 -22.39 14.11
N PRO A 24 0.52 -23.23 13.17
CA PRO A 24 1.23 -24.43 13.56
C PRO A 24 2.42 -24.02 14.46
N ASN A 25 2.66 -24.79 15.49
CA ASN A 25 3.66 -24.58 16.57
C ASN A 25 5.12 -24.56 16.07
N THR A 26 5.31 -24.39 14.80
CA THR A 26 6.58 -24.22 14.09
C THR A 26 6.97 -22.78 14.05
N GLY A 27 7.16 -22.12 15.18
CA GLY A 27 7.50 -20.72 15.31
C GLY A 27 7.65 -19.97 13.99
N TYR A 28 7.18 -18.78 13.88
CA TYR A 28 7.43 -17.99 12.67
C TYR A 28 8.90 -18.12 12.31
N PRO A 29 9.28 -18.69 11.17
CA PRO A 29 10.65 -18.53 10.74
C PRO A 29 10.87 -17.03 10.69
N ALA A 30 11.84 -16.53 11.40
CA ALA A 30 12.17 -15.10 11.53
C ALA A 30 12.38 -14.40 10.16
N ALA A 31 12.03 -15.07 9.12
CA ALA A 31 12.45 -14.87 7.77
C ALA A 31 11.39 -15.05 6.70
N GLY A 32 10.15 -15.32 7.03
CA GLY A 32 9.11 -15.49 6.01
C GLY A 32 8.49 -14.17 5.57
N THR A 33 7.58 -14.26 4.64
CA THR A 33 6.70 -13.21 4.10
C THR A 33 5.91 -12.44 5.15
N ARG A 34 6.11 -12.75 6.38
CA ARG A 34 5.32 -12.30 7.51
C ARG A 34 5.68 -10.91 8.01
N ASN A 35 6.59 -10.24 7.35
CA ASN A 35 6.84 -8.82 7.58
C ASN A 35 5.75 -7.98 6.91
N ILE A 36 4.50 -8.15 7.37
CA ILE A 36 3.39 -7.30 6.98
C ILE A 36 3.26 -6.23 8.06
N SER A 37 3.46 -4.97 7.69
CA SER A 37 3.24 -3.82 8.53
C SER A 37 2.02 -3.03 8.06
N ALA A 38 1.23 -2.50 8.99
CA ALA A 38 0.06 -1.71 8.68
C ALA A 38 0.01 -0.47 9.57
N CYS A 39 -0.37 0.67 9.00
CA CYS A 39 -0.66 1.85 9.81
C CYS A 39 -1.98 1.66 10.57
N ILE A 40 -2.33 2.58 11.47
CA ILE A 40 -3.52 2.49 12.33
C ILE A 40 -4.87 2.47 11.58
N GLY A 41 -4.88 2.76 10.27
CA GLY A 41 -6.08 2.65 9.42
C GLY A 41 -7.24 3.58 9.78
N ASN A 42 -8.39 3.38 9.13
CA ASN A 42 -9.56 4.24 9.28
C ASN A 42 -10.36 4.02 10.56
N ASN A 43 -10.02 3.04 11.36
CA ASN A 43 -10.63 2.86 12.69
C ASN A 43 -10.23 3.98 13.66
N VAL A 44 -9.07 4.61 13.44
CA VAL A 44 -8.51 5.66 14.30
C VAL A 44 -8.17 6.92 13.50
N CYS A 45 -7.59 6.78 12.30
CA CYS A 45 -7.10 7.90 11.51
C CYS A 45 -8.18 8.45 10.56
N PRO A 46 -8.57 9.74 10.66
CA PRO A 46 -9.61 10.33 9.80
C PRO A 46 -9.16 10.49 8.34
N PHE A 47 -7.86 10.42 8.06
CA PHE A 47 -7.31 10.52 6.70
C PHE A 47 -7.29 9.17 5.97
N ALA A 48 -7.32 8.06 6.70
CA ALA A 48 -7.25 6.74 6.09
C ALA A 48 -8.53 6.40 5.31
N ASN A 49 -8.35 5.75 4.17
CA ASN A 49 -9.43 5.41 3.24
C ASN A 49 -9.93 3.96 3.43
N PHE A 50 -9.22 3.14 4.22
CA PHE A 50 -9.61 1.75 4.48
C PHE A 50 -9.06 1.24 5.82
N ASN A 51 -9.55 0.07 6.25
CA ASN A 51 -9.05 -0.64 7.42
C ASN A 51 -7.80 -1.44 7.04
N THR A 52 -6.64 -0.89 7.38
CA THR A 52 -5.34 -1.47 7.03
C THR A 52 -5.07 -2.80 7.74
N ALA A 53 -5.53 -2.96 8.99
CA ALA A 53 -5.36 -4.19 9.75
C ALA A 53 -6.19 -5.34 9.16
N GLU A 54 -7.42 -5.06 8.71
CA GLU A 54 -8.27 -6.06 8.05
C GLU A 54 -7.65 -6.55 6.75
N PHE A 55 -7.17 -5.63 5.91
CA PHE A 55 -6.53 -6.02 4.66
C PHE A 55 -5.20 -6.75 4.88
N ALA A 56 -4.40 -6.33 5.87
CA ALA A 56 -3.18 -7.03 6.27
C ALA A 56 -3.46 -8.50 6.65
N LYS A 57 -4.53 -8.76 7.43
CA LYS A 57 -4.95 -10.13 7.78
C LYS A 57 -5.37 -10.96 6.55
N LYS A 58 -6.06 -10.34 5.58
CA LYS A 58 -6.42 -11.02 4.32
C LYS A 58 -5.17 -11.44 3.55
N ILE A 59 -4.19 -10.55 3.43
CA ILE A 59 -2.92 -10.84 2.78
C ILE A 59 -2.16 -11.93 3.54
N GLU A 60 -2.04 -11.81 4.86
CA GLU A 60 -1.38 -12.82 5.71
C GLU A 60 -1.98 -14.20 5.49
N LYS A 61 -3.31 -14.31 5.50
CA LYS A 61 -4.01 -15.56 5.25
C LYS A 61 -3.75 -16.12 3.85
N ALA A 62 -3.71 -15.25 2.84
CA ALA A 62 -3.50 -15.66 1.45
C ALA A 62 -2.07 -16.15 1.19
N VAL A 63 -1.07 -15.53 1.81
CA VAL A 63 0.36 -15.86 1.57
C VAL A 63 0.89 -16.98 2.47
N PHE A 64 0.20 -17.30 3.56
CA PHE A 64 0.61 -18.38 4.47
C PHE A 64 0.47 -19.75 3.78
N PRO A 65 1.41 -20.68 3.96
CA PRO A 65 2.62 -20.69 4.81
C PRO A 65 3.92 -20.33 4.06
N ASN A 66 3.88 -19.49 3.07
CA ASN A 66 5.00 -19.21 2.18
C ASN A 66 6.21 -18.61 2.94
N ASP A 67 7.41 -19.10 2.67
CA ASP A 67 8.67 -18.74 3.35
C ASP A 67 9.50 -17.68 2.62
N LEU A 68 9.10 -17.29 1.43
CA LEU A 68 9.82 -16.28 0.66
C LEU A 68 9.85 -14.93 1.38
N HIS A 69 10.99 -14.25 1.31
CA HIS A 69 11.21 -13.01 2.05
C HIS A 69 10.61 -11.81 1.32
N PHE A 70 9.38 -11.50 1.63
CA PHE A 70 8.73 -10.27 1.20
C PHE A 70 8.42 -9.37 2.38
N LYS A 71 8.60 -8.08 2.17
CA LYS A 71 8.14 -7.04 3.08
C LYS A 71 6.96 -6.32 2.44
N ILE A 72 5.82 -6.37 3.12
CA ILE A 72 4.59 -5.75 2.66
C ILE A 72 4.20 -4.69 3.67
N ALA A 73 3.91 -3.47 3.22
CA ALA A 73 3.43 -2.41 4.09
C ALA A 73 2.15 -1.79 3.55
N LEU A 74 1.19 -1.57 4.46
CA LEU A 74 -0.09 -0.95 4.16
C LEU A 74 -0.22 0.41 4.83
N THR A 75 -0.58 1.42 4.06
CA THR A 75 -0.90 2.75 4.58
C THR A 75 -2.27 3.20 4.13
N GLY A 76 -3.03 3.74 5.07
CA GLY A 76 -4.44 4.09 4.86
C GLY A 76 -4.67 5.24 3.89
N CYS A 77 -3.67 6.05 3.58
CA CYS A 77 -3.75 7.20 2.68
C CYS A 77 -2.39 7.62 2.12
N SER A 78 -2.40 8.58 1.19
CA SER A 78 -1.20 9.09 0.50
C SER A 78 -0.18 9.81 1.39
N ASN A 79 -0.46 10.04 2.68
CA ASN A 79 0.55 10.56 3.61
C ASN A 79 1.68 9.54 3.88
N ASP A 80 1.43 8.29 3.56
CA ASP A 80 2.40 7.20 3.66
C ASP A 80 3.18 7.15 4.99
N CYS A 81 2.46 7.34 6.12
CA CYS A 81 3.06 7.34 7.46
C CYS A 81 3.78 6.03 7.79
N GLY A 82 3.27 4.90 7.30
CA GLY A 82 3.88 3.57 7.43
C GLY A 82 5.01 3.29 6.44
N LYS A 83 5.40 4.30 5.62
CA LYS A 83 6.51 4.16 4.66
C LYS A 83 6.37 2.96 3.71
N ALA A 84 5.16 2.77 3.18
CA ALA A 84 4.85 1.66 2.28
C ALA A 84 5.81 1.60 1.08
N ARG A 85 6.23 2.75 0.53
CA ARG A 85 7.22 2.83 -0.56
C ARG A 85 8.62 2.30 -0.20
N MET A 86 8.89 2.01 1.07
CA MET A 86 10.18 1.48 1.52
C MET A 86 10.19 -0.06 1.60
N HIS A 87 9.13 -0.72 1.13
CA HIS A 87 8.93 -2.16 1.22
C HIS A 87 8.83 -2.79 -0.17
N ASP A 88 9.06 -4.10 -0.25
CA ASP A 88 8.95 -4.86 -1.51
C ASP A 88 7.58 -4.64 -2.17
N PHE A 89 6.51 -4.66 -1.35
CA PHE A 89 5.18 -4.20 -1.71
C PHE A 89 4.72 -3.08 -0.80
N GLY A 90 4.28 -1.98 -1.39
CA GLY A 90 3.60 -0.90 -0.68
C GLY A 90 2.16 -0.76 -1.16
N ILE A 91 1.22 -0.85 -0.24
CA ILE A 91 -0.21 -0.70 -0.51
C ILE A 91 -0.69 0.60 0.13
N ILE A 92 -1.09 1.55 -0.70
CA ILE A 92 -1.48 2.90 -0.26
C ILE A 92 -2.94 3.13 -0.59
N GLY A 93 -3.75 3.40 0.43
CA GLY A 93 -5.18 3.65 0.27
C GLY A 93 -5.48 4.92 -0.50
N MET A 94 -6.40 4.82 -1.44
CA MET A 94 -6.88 5.92 -2.27
C MET A 94 -8.40 6.07 -2.13
N THR A 95 -8.92 7.23 -2.48
CA THR A 95 -10.36 7.45 -2.64
C THR A 95 -10.63 8.24 -3.90
N MET A 96 -11.67 7.85 -4.64
CA MET A 96 -12.21 8.64 -5.73
C MET A 96 -13.25 9.59 -5.16
N PRO A 97 -12.95 10.88 -4.97
CA PRO A 97 -13.86 11.79 -4.27
C PRO A 97 -15.14 11.99 -5.10
N GLN A 98 -16.29 11.81 -4.43
CA GLN A 98 -17.59 12.07 -5.00
C GLN A 98 -18.00 13.51 -4.66
N TYR A 99 -18.48 14.28 -5.64
CA TYR A 99 -18.84 15.69 -5.47
C TYR A 99 -20.35 15.90 -5.63
N ASP A 100 -20.97 16.50 -4.63
CA ASP A 100 -22.36 16.94 -4.64
C ASP A 100 -22.41 18.47 -4.77
N PRO A 101 -22.75 19.01 -5.94
CA PRO A 101 -22.81 20.45 -6.17
C PRO A 101 -23.93 21.17 -5.40
N LEU A 102 -24.98 20.43 -4.94
CA LEU A 102 -26.07 21.02 -4.18
C LEU A 102 -25.66 21.37 -2.75
N ARG A 103 -24.70 20.65 -2.20
CA ARG A 103 -24.14 20.88 -0.85
C ARG A 103 -22.97 21.85 -0.85
N CYS A 104 -22.49 22.24 -2.03
CA CYS A 104 -21.31 23.08 -2.16
C CYS A 104 -21.64 24.56 -1.98
N VAL A 105 -21.03 25.20 -0.99
CA VAL A 105 -21.14 26.65 -0.72
C VAL A 105 -19.98 27.47 -1.35
N ASN A 106 -19.23 26.86 -2.26
CA ASN A 106 -18.10 27.47 -2.97
C ASN A 106 -17.05 28.13 -2.06
N CYS A 107 -16.80 27.59 -0.87
CA CYS A 107 -15.79 28.12 0.07
C CYS A 107 -14.33 27.85 -0.36
N GLN A 108 -14.12 27.02 -1.37
CA GLN A 108 -12.81 26.67 -1.96
C GLN A 108 -11.82 25.99 -1.00
N ALA A 109 -12.23 25.55 0.19
CA ALA A 109 -11.35 24.88 1.15
C ALA A 109 -10.70 23.61 0.56
N CYS A 110 -11.45 22.85 -0.26
CA CYS A 110 -10.97 21.68 -0.98
C CYS A 110 -9.89 22.04 -2.03
N VAL A 111 -10.09 23.13 -2.79
CA VAL A 111 -9.12 23.61 -3.80
C VAL A 111 -7.83 24.06 -3.13
N LYS A 112 -7.93 24.86 -2.06
CA LYS A 112 -6.76 25.27 -1.26
C LYS A 112 -6.02 24.09 -0.67
N GLY A 113 -6.75 23.10 -0.13
CA GLY A 113 -6.17 21.86 0.38
C GLY A 113 -5.45 21.04 -0.70
N CYS A 114 -6.03 20.93 -1.88
CA CYS A 114 -5.42 20.23 -3.01
C CYS A 114 -4.14 20.95 -3.50
N LYS A 115 -4.18 22.27 -3.56
CA LYS A 115 -3.04 23.10 -3.94
C LYS A 115 -1.89 23.04 -2.92
N SER A 116 -2.20 22.99 -1.62
CA SER A 116 -1.17 22.91 -0.57
C SER A 116 -0.37 21.61 -0.61
N LEU A 117 -0.92 20.56 -1.23
CA LEU A 117 -0.22 19.28 -1.47
C LEU A 117 0.47 19.25 -2.86
N SER A 118 0.52 20.35 -3.57
CA SER A 118 1.08 20.45 -4.94
C SER A 118 0.40 19.53 -5.98
N VAL A 119 -0.79 18.98 -5.65
CA VAL A 119 -1.55 18.09 -6.56
C VAL A 119 -2.27 18.90 -7.65
N ASN A 120 -2.86 20.04 -7.29
CA ASN A 120 -3.55 20.97 -8.20
C ASN A 120 -4.63 20.31 -9.09
N ALA A 121 -5.29 19.24 -8.58
CA ALA A 121 -6.32 18.52 -9.32
C ALA A 121 -7.71 19.15 -9.22
N LEU A 122 -7.91 20.18 -8.39
CA LEU A 122 -9.20 20.84 -8.21
C LEU A 122 -9.14 22.31 -8.63
N ARG A 123 -10.13 22.75 -9.38
CA ARG A 123 -10.32 24.14 -9.79
C ARG A 123 -11.79 24.55 -9.67
N VAL A 124 -12.05 25.86 -9.70
CA VAL A 124 -13.39 26.41 -9.72
C VAL A 124 -13.77 26.80 -11.14
N GLU A 125 -14.90 26.32 -11.63
CA GLU A 125 -15.48 26.71 -12.90
C GLU A 125 -16.98 26.96 -12.68
N ASN A 126 -17.48 28.14 -13.08
CA ASN A 126 -18.89 28.52 -12.94
C ASN A 126 -19.45 28.27 -11.53
N CYS A 127 -18.71 28.68 -10.49
CA CYS A 127 -19.05 28.45 -9.08
C CYS A 127 -19.20 26.97 -8.68
N LYS A 128 -18.70 26.04 -9.46
CA LYS A 128 -18.64 24.60 -9.18
C LYS A 128 -17.19 24.16 -9.07
N ILE A 129 -16.98 23.04 -8.38
CA ILE A 129 -15.64 22.45 -8.27
C ILE A 129 -15.52 21.39 -9.36
N VAL A 130 -14.50 21.54 -10.19
CA VAL A 130 -14.13 20.56 -11.22
C VAL A 130 -12.88 19.84 -10.82
N ARG A 131 -12.86 18.52 -11.01
CA ARG A 131 -11.71 17.65 -10.73
C ARG A 131 -11.05 17.23 -12.02
N ASP A 132 -9.76 17.44 -12.09
CA ASP A 132 -8.86 16.87 -13.08
C ASP A 132 -8.51 15.45 -12.64
N GLU A 133 -8.98 14.46 -13.38
CA GLU A 133 -8.82 13.04 -13.02
C GLU A 133 -7.39 12.56 -13.18
N GLU A 134 -6.66 13.07 -14.15
CA GLU A 134 -5.26 12.70 -14.41
C GLU A 134 -4.33 13.18 -13.29
N LYS A 135 -4.59 14.38 -12.76
CA LYS A 135 -3.81 14.95 -11.65
C LYS A 135 -4.21 14.40 -10.29
N CYS A 136 -5.41 13.83 -10.17
CA CYS A 136 -5.94 13.40 -8.89
C CYS A 136 -5.24 12.15 -8.36
N ILE A 137 -4.53 12.27 -7.25
CA ILE A 137 -3.80 11.17 -6.59
C ILE A 137 -4.67 10.39 -5.57
N GLY A 138 -5.96 10.67 -5.47
CA GLY A 138 -6.87 9.96 -4.56
C GLY A 138 -6.57 10.16 -3.07
N CYS A 139 -5.92 11.24 -2.66
CA CYS A 139 -5.51 11.46 -1.27
C CYS A 139 -6.66 11.74 -0.29
N GLY A 140 -7.84 12.14 -0.79
CA GLY A 140 -9.03 12.42 0.03
C GLY A 140 -8.98 13.75 0.81
N VAL A 141 -7.99 14.61 0.60
CA VAL A 141 -7.91 15.92 1.30
C VAL A 141 -9.13 16.80 1.06
N CYS A 142 -9.71 16.75 -0.14
CA CYS A 142 -10.93 17.48 -0.48
C CYS A 142 -12.13 17.04 0.38
N VAL A 143 -12.19 15.77 0.76
CA VAL A 143 -13.22 15.22 1.64
C VAL A 143 -13.04 15.73 3.07
N THR A 144 -11.81 15.66 3.58
CA THR A 144 -11.52 16.07 4.97
C THR A 144 -11.61 17.58 5.18
N LYS A 145 -11.38 18.37 4.14
CA LYS A 145 -11.44 19.85 4.20
C LYS A 145 -12.82 20.43 3.88
N CYS A 146 -13.77 19.61 3.40
CA CYS A 146 -15.09 20.11 3.01
C CYS A 146 -16.03 20.29 4.23
N PRO A 147 -16.38 21.54 4.64
CA PRO A 147 -17.19 21.79 5.83
C PRO A 147 -18.64 21.33 5.65
N THR A 148 -19.16 21.35 4.42
CA THR A 148 -20.54 20.98 4.10
C THR A 148 -20.69 19.52 3.66
N ARG A 149 -19.57 18.76 3.65
CA ARG A 149 -19.56 17.39 3.12
C ARG A 149 -20.06 17.29 1.67
N ALA A 150 -19.87 18.33 0.87
CA ALA A 150 -20.11 18.28 -0.58
C ALA A 150 -19.14 17.29 -1.28
N PHE A 151 -17.94 17.08 -0.71
CA PHE A 151 -17.08 15.96 -1.08
C PHE A 151 -17.22 14.82 -0.09
N THR A 152 -17.41 13.60 -0.62
CA THR A 152 -17.43 12.35 0.15
C THR A 152 -16.47 11.33 -0.44
N ARG A 153 -16.07 10.32 0.34
CA ARG A 153 -15.29 9.18 -0.16
C ARG A 153 -16.16 8.28 -1.03
N SER A 154 -15.54 7.66 -2.02
CA SER A 154 -16.19 6.57 -2.76
C SER A 154 -16.54 5.41 -1.83
N LYS A 155 -17.65 4.73 -2.10
CA LYS A 155 -18.01 3.47 -1.42
C LYS A 155 -17.02 2.36 -1.79
N LYS A 156 -16.63 2.29 -3.06
CA LYS A 156 -15.60 1.39 -3.58
C LYS A 156 -14.24 1.83 -3.04
N LYS A 157 -13.47 0.88 -2.53
CA LYS A 157 -12.12 1.11 -2.04
C LYS A 157 -11.13 1.00 -3.19
N TYR A 158 -10.17 1.89 -3.22
CA TYR A 158 -9.12 1.93 -4.23
C TYR A 158 -7.76 1.96 -3.58
N TYR A 159 -6.79 1.39 -4.25
CA TYR A 159 -5.44 1.27 -3.76
C TYR A 159 -4.42 1.61 -4.85
N LYS A 160 -3.30 2.11 -4.40
CA LYS A 160 -2.08 2.17 -5.18
C LYS A 160 -1.18 1.03 -4.71
N LEU A 161 -0.66 0.24 -5.63
CA LEU A 161 0.36 -0.76 -5.38
C LEU A 161 1.71 -0.23 -5.85
N THR A 162 2.67 -0.15 -4.93
CA THR A 162 4.07 0.13 -5.25
C THR A 162 4.89 -1.14 -5.07
N ILE A 163 5.95 -1.29 -5.85
CA ILE A 163 6.82 -2.47 -5.85
C ILE A 163 8.29 -2.10 -5.78
N MET A 164 9.15 -3.06 -5.46
CA MET A 164 10.61 -2.97 -5.50
C MET A 164 11.24 -2.05 -4.44
N GLY A 165 10.50 -1.58 -3.45
CA GLY A 165 11.05 -0.77 -2.36
C GLY A 165 11.95 -1.58 -1.44
N ARG A 166 13.04 -0.98 -0.98
CA ARG A 166 13.96 -1.52 0.02
C ARG A 166 14.77 -0.40 0.66
N THR A 167 15.01 -0.45 1.95
CA THR A 167 15.76 0.60 2.66
C THR A 167 16.93 0.06 3.47
N GLY A 168 17.04 -1.27 3.58
CA GLY A 168 18.11 -1.90 4.34
C GLY A 168 19.42 -1.99 3.57
N LYS A 169 20.54 -1.99 4.28
CA LYS A 169 21.89 -2.25 3.79
C LYS A 169 22.39 -1.24 2.73
N ARG A 170 23.10 -1.78 1.71
CA ARG A 170 23.58 -1.01 0.56
C ARG A 170 22.45 -0.85 -0.45
N ASN A 171 22.47 0.05 -1.37
CA ASN A 171 21.52 0.23 -2.47
C ASN A 171 20.04 0.36 -2.01
N PRO A 172 19.70 1.35 -1.16
CA PRO A 172 18.34 1.65 -0.82
C PRO A 172 17.56 2.09 -2.08
N ARG A 173 16.27 1.74 -2.14
CA ARG A 173 15.38 2.08 -3.25
C ARG A 173 14.00 2.42 -2.73
N LEU A 174 13.39 3.46 -3.24
CA LEU A 174 11.96 3.70 -3.05
C LEU A 174 11.14 2.87 -4.04
N GLY A 175 10.07 2.29 -3.56
CA GLY A 175 9.12 1.56 -4.40
C GLY A 175 8.45 2.47 -5.42
N GLU A 176 8.30 1.97 -6.64
CA GLU A 176 7.68 2.64 -7.75
C GLU A 176 6.22 2.22 -7.92
N ASP A 177 5.40 3.11 -8.46
CA ASP A 177 4.00 2.81 -8.72
C ASP A 177 3.89 1.70 -9.78
N PHE A 178 3.19 0.62 -9.45
CA PHE A 178 2.88 -0.47 -10.38
C PHE A 178 1.42 -0.41 -10.81
N LEU A 179 0.49 -0.38 -9.85
CA LEU A 179 -0.93 -0.16 -10.12
C LEU A 179 -1.44 1.10 -9.42
N ILE A 180 -2.35 1.79 -10.08
CA ILE A 180 -3.11 2.91 -9.52
C ILE A 180 -4.60 2.61 -9.71
N TRP A 181 -5.42 2.89 -8.72
CA TRP A 181 -6.85 2.57 -8.69
C TRP A 181 -7.17 1.07 -8.70
N ALA A 182 -6.31 0.25 -8.09
CA ALA A 182 -6.51 -1.19 -7.96
C ALA A 182 -7.49 -1.55 -6.81
N ASP A 183 -7.98 -2.78 -6.80
CA ASP A 183 -8.78 -3.38 -5.71
C ASP A 183 -7.97 -4.36 -4.87
N GLU A 184 -8.60 -4.89 -3.82
CA GLU A 184 -7.97 -5.86 -2.90
C GLU A 184 -7.67 -7.19 -3.59
N GLU A 185 -8.57 -7.67 -4.44
CA GLU A 185 -8.48 -9.01 -5.05
C GLU A 185 -7.33 -9.07 -6.06
N SER A 186 -7.25 -8.07 -6.95
CA SER A 186 -6.14 -7.98 -7.90
C SER A 186 -4.78 -7.84 -7.19
N ILE A 187 -4.69 -7.06 -6.10
CA ILE A 187 -3.46 -6.92 -5.33
C ILE A 187 -3.05 -8.24 -4.68
N ILE A 188 -3.98 -8.97 -4.04
CA ILE A 188 -3.68 -10.28 -3.44
C ILE A 188 -3.21 -11.27 -4.50
N LYS A 189 -3.88 -11.32 -5.65
CA LYS A 189 -3.50 -12.21 -6.75
C LYS A 189 -2.10 -11.89 -7.28
N ILE A 190 -1.77 -10.61 -7.44
CA ILE A 190 -0.42 -10.16 -7.85
C ILE A 190 0.63 -10.58 -6.83
N ILE A 191 0.36 -10.43 -5.54
CA ILE A 191 1.27 -10.89 -4.49
C ILE A 191 1.52 -12.41 -4.64
N LEU A 192 0.47 -13.21 -4.80
CA LEU A 192 0.59 -14.66 -4.98
C LEU A 192 1.37 -15.04 -6.25
N ASN A 193 1.11 -14.36 -7.36
CA ASN A 193 1.84 -14.57 -8.61
C ASN A 193 3.33 -14.19 -8.46
N THR A 194 3.62 -13.14 -7.67
CA THR A 194 5.00 -12.73 -7.38
C THR A 194 5.75 -13.80 -6.58
N TYR A 195 5.08 -14.57 -5.72
CA TYR A 195 5.71 -15.71 -5.05
C TYR A 195 6.23 -16.73 -6.05
N LYS A 196 5.40 -17.11 -7.03
CA LYS A 196 5.79 -18.04 -8.10
C LYS A 196 6.94 -17.47 -8.95
N PHE A 197 6.90 -16.17 -9.25
CA PHE A 197 7.98 -15.48 -9.95
C PHE A 197 9.31 -15.55 -9.17
N VAL A 198 9.28 -15.25 -7.87
CA VAL A 198 10.48 -15.30 -7.04
C VAL A 198 10.99 -16.73 -6.91
N GLU A 199 10.13 -17.72 -6.69
CA GLU A 199 10.52 -19.13 -6.61
C GLU A 199 11.28 -19.57 -7.86
N LYS A 200 10.86 -19.07 -9.04
CA LYS A 200 11.52 -19.41 -10.31
C LYS A 200 12.85 -18.67 -10.52
N TYR A 201 12.94 -17.40 -10.12
CA TYR A 201 14.03 -16.51 -10.52
C TYR A 201 14.97 -16.09 -9.38
N ILE A 202 14.74 -16.55 -8.16
CA ILE A 202 15.62 -16.25 -7.02
C ILE A 202 17.03 -16.76 -7.29
N ASP A 203 18.04 -15.99 -6.91
CA ASP A 203 19.43 -16.41 -7.01
C ASP A 203 19.70 -17.56 -6.02
N PRO A 204 20.11 -18.75 -6.48
CA PRO A 204 20.46 -19.86 -5.59
C PRO A 204 21.56 -19.50 -4.58
N ALA A 205 22.43 -18.53 -4.90
CA ALA A 205 23.47 -18.03 -4.01
C ALA A 205 23.00 -16.88 -3.09
N ALA A 206 21.71 -16.53 -3.12
CA ALA A 206 21.17 -15.47 -2.27
C ALA A 206 21.40 -15.76 -0.78
N PRO A 207 21.89 -14.80 0.03
CA PRO A 207 22.18 -15.01 1.43
C PRO A 207 20.97 -15.49 2.23
N GLY A 208 21.05 -16.69 2.80
CA GLY A 208 19.97 -17.31 3.54
C GLY A 208 18.75 -17.68 2.69
N GLY A 209 18.93 -17.88 1.37
CA GLY A 209 17.86 -18.22 0.45
C GLY A 209 16.82 -17.11 0.26
N LYS A 210 17.20 -15.84 0.43
CA LYS A 210 16.26 -14.71 0.44
C LYS A 210 16.77 -13.55 -0.38
N GLU A 211 15.92 -13.06 -1.25
CA GLU A 211 16.22 -11.94 -2.11
C GLU A 211 15.03 -10.98 -2.18
N HIS A 212 15.28 -9.67 -2.09
CA HIS A 212 14.23 -8.68 -2.34
C HIS A 212 13.79 -8.73 -3.80
N ILE A 213 12.49 -8.60 -4.05
CA ILE A 213 11.94 -8.66 -5.42
C ILE A 213 12.58 -7.63 -6.36
N GLY A 214 12.99 -6.48 -5.83
CA GLY A 214 13.63 -5.44 -6.62
C GLY A 214 14.96 -5.88 -7.25
N TYR A 215 15.73 -6.76 -6.61
CA TYR A 215 16.95 -7.30 -7.21
C TYR A 215 16.64 -8.32 -8.32
N ILE A 216 15.61 -9.14 -8.09
CA ILE A 216 15.17 -10.14 -9.07
C ILE A 216 14.65 -9.44 -10.33
N ILE A 217 13.79 -8.42 -10.15
CA ILE A 217 13.24 -7.64 -11.26
C ILE A 217 14.34 -6.88 -12.02
N ASP A 218 15.30 -6.28 -11.31
CA ASP A 218 16.44 -5.59 -11.93
C ASP A 218 17.27 -6.54 -12.81
N ARG A 219 17.37 -7.83 -12.44
CA ARG A 219 18.13 -8.87 -13.17
C ARG A 219 17.31 -9.49 -14.32
N VAL A 220 16.04 -9.78 -14.09
CA VAL A 220 15.17 -10.50 -15.05
C VAL A 220 14.50 -9.55 -16.03
N GLY A 221 14.22 -8.33 -15.61
CA GLY A 221 13.51 -7.31 -16.37
C GLY A 221 12.07 -7.10 -15.91
N PHE A 222 11.63 -5.84 -15.97
CA PHE A 222 10.29 -5.44 -15.52
C PHE A 222 9.17 -6.02 -16.39
N GLU A 223 9.36 -6.13 -17.70
CA GLU A 223 8.34 -6.67 -18.59
C GLU A 223 8.04 -8.15 -18.30
N GLU A 224 9.08 -8.94 -17.99
CA GLU A 224 8.88 -10.34 -17.61
C GLU A 224 8.15 -10.42 -16.25
N TYR A 225 8.54 -9.60 -15.27
CA TYR A 225 7.84 -9.52 -14.01
C TYR A 225 6.37 -9.15 -14.20
N LYS A 226 6.08 -8.11 -14.98
CA LYS A 226 4.72 -7.64 -15.27
C LYS A 226 3.84 -8.75 -15.85
N LYS A 227 4.39 -9.53 -16.77
CA LYS A 227 3.71 -10.68 -17.37
C LYS A 227 3.30 -11.72 -16.32
N TRP A 228 4.24 -12.08 -15.42
CA TRP A 228 3.95 -12.98 -14.32
C TRP A 228 2.97 -12.39 -13.32
N ALA A 229 3.20 -11.17 -12.89
CA ALA A 229 2.40 -10.51 -11.87
C ALA A 229 0.93 -10.37 -12.27
N LEU A 230 0.66 -10.14 -13.57
CA LEU A 230 -0.69 -9.93 -14.11
C LEU A 230 -1.33 -11.20 -14.68
N GLU A 231 -0.68 -12.36 -14.55
CA GLU A 231 -1.24 -13.65 -15.02
C GLU A 231 -2.57 -13.95 -14.30
N ASP A 232 -3.64 -14.14 -15.06
CA ASP A 232 -5.00 -14.40 -14.56
C ASP A 232 -5.50 -13.37 -13.54
N VAL A 233 -5.10 -12.12 -13.65
CA VAL A 233 -5.58 -11.02 -12.81
C VAL A 233 -6.66 -10.25 -13.53
N GLU A 234 -7.86 -10.22 -12.97
CA GLU A 234 -8.94 -9.37 -13.42
C GLU A 234 -8.74 -7.97 -12.85
N LEU A 235 -8.46 -7.01 -13.72
CA LEU A 235 -8.30 -5.61 -13.35
C LEU A 235 -9.60 -4.85 -13.52
N MET A 236 -9.87 -3.93 -12.60
CA MET A 236 -10.99 -3.00 -12.78
C MET A 236 -10.76 -2.07 -13.98
N PRO A 237 -11.83 -1.59 -14.64
CA PRO A 237 -11.71 -0.65 -15.77
C PRO A 237 -10.92 0.62 -15.45
N GLU A 238 -10.98 1.07 -14.17
CA GLU A 238 -10.29 2.27 -13.70
C GLU A 238 -8.82 2.03 -13.37
N THR A 239 -8.38 0.77 -13.30
CA THR A 239 -7.02 0.43 -12.91
C THR A 239 -6.02 0.84 -13.97
N ILE A 240 -5.02 1.62 -13.57
CA ILE A 240 -3.91 2.01 -14.42
C ILE A 240 -2.69 1.16 -14.09
N VAL A 241 -2.20 0.40 -15.09
CA VAL A 241 -0.95 -0.37 -14.99
C VAL A 241 0.19 0.47 -15.54
N LYS A 242 1.25 0.66 -14.75
CA LYS A 242 2.46 1.35 -15.22
C LYS A 242 3.23 0.47 -16.20
N GLN A 243 3.65 1.08 -17.30
CA GLN A 243 4.34 0.37 -18.39
C GLN A 243 5.84 0.23 -18.15
N CYS A 244 6.40 1.04 -17.28
CA CYS A 244 7.83 1.01 -16.93
C CYS A 244 8.02 1.45 -15.50
N VAL A 245 9.13 1.03 -14.93
CA VAL A 245 9.64 1.49 -13.63
C VAL A 245 10.96 2.22 -13.87
N TYR A 246 11.09 3.39 -13.27
CA TYR A 246 12.28 4.22 -13.36
C TYR A 246 12.92 4.27 -11.98
N TRP A 247 14.10 3.69 -11.86
CA TRP A 247 14.83 3.82 -10.63
C TRP A 247 15.79 5.01 -10.68
N SER A 248 15.56 5.96 -9.78
CA SER A 248 16.42 7.13 -9.54
C SER A 248 17.02 7.07 -8.13
N GLY A 249 17.50 5.90 -7.71
CA GLY A 249 18.04 5.71 -6.38
C GLY A 249 19.50 6.16 -6.24
N ILE A 250 19.95 6.28 -4.98
CA ILE A 250 21.35 6.53 -4.66
C ILE A 250 22.12 5.22 -4.86
N HIS A 251 23.11 5.25 -5.73
CA HIS A 251 24.07 4.17 -5.88
C HIS A 251 25.26 4.44 -4.97
N PHE A 252 25.61 3.47 -4.16
CA PHE A 252 26.88 3.49 -3.42
C PHE A 252 27.86 2.61 -4.20
N ASP A 253 28.93 3.19 -4.69
CA ASP A 253 30.04 2.45 -5.26
C ASP A 253 30.63 1.54 -4.20
N ARG A 254 31.07 0.33 -4.62
CA ARG A 254 31.64 -0.68 -3.74
C ARG A 254 33.09 -0.37 -3.42
#